data_4e0d107aeb2e3af9c379a88bab16104f
#
_entry.id   4e0d107aeb2e3af9c379a88bab16104f
#
_cell.length_a   1.000
_cell.length_b   1.000
_cell.length_c   1.000
_cell.angle_alpha   90.00
_cell.angle_beta   90.00
_cell.angle_gamma   90.00
#
_symmetry.space_group_name_H-M   'P 1'
#
loop_
_entity.id
_entity.type
_entity.pdbx_description
1 polymer ?
#
loop_
_entity_poly.entity_id
_entity_poly.type
_entity_poly.pdbx_seq_one_letter_code
_entity_poly.pdbx_strand_id
1 'polypeptide(L)'
;MNRIKSNGEFTRLCVAASMLITLLSLAAFSPRSAAAPPQPDDAAAILTLLNDQTAAWNRGDIEGFMNGYWNSNQTEFVSSEGVSRGWQALLERYWRSYPDRKAMGHLTFANLEIRVECATAAFAVGEYHLQRENDNPSGVFTLNFRKFPEGWRIVVDHTTAFPKPATAPK
;
A
#
# COMPACT_ATOMS: atom_id res chain seq x y z
N MET A 1 81.14 29.22 57.44
CA MET A 1 80.46 29.90 58.57
C MET A 1 78.92 29.79 58.25
N ASN A 2 78.26 29.12 59.15
CA ASN A 2 76.83 29.09 59.39
C ASN A 2 75.84 28.62 58.29
N ARG A 3 75.27 27.58 58.62
CA ARG A 3 74.11 27.12 59.36
C ARG A 3 72.90 26.88 58.48
N ILE A 4 72.55 25.65 58.29
CA ILE A 4 71.47 24.85 58.92
C ILE A 4 70.11 25.52 58.92
N LYS A 5 69.14 24.86 58.26
CA LYS A 5 67.86 24.33 58.71
C LYS A 5 67.09 23.89 57.47
N SER A 6 66.87 22.60 57.27
CA SER A 6 65.89 21.75 57.97
C SER A 6 64.47 22.28 57.96
N ASN A 7 63.75 21.56 57.34
CA ASN A 7 62.37 21.05 57.53
C ASN A 7 61.65 21.05 56.20
N GLY A 8 61.19 20.03 55.77
CA GLY A 8 60.41 18.99 56.42
C GLY A 8 59.15 18.81 55.60
N GLU A 9 58.95 17.66 55.15
CA GLU A 9 57.68 17.05 54.95
C GLU A 9 56.57 17.86 54.23
N PHE A 10 56.18 17.40 53.12
CA PHE A 10 54.90 16.71 53.02
C PHE A 10 54.78 16.13 51.63
N THR A 11 55.10 14.87 51.58
CA THR A 11 54.64 14.01 50.49
C THR A 11 53.09 14.02 50.48
N ARG A 12 52.52 14.82 49.65
CA ARG A 12 51.11 14.65 49.30
C ARG A 12 51.04 13.93 47.98
N LEU A 13 50.83 12.65 48.12
CA LEU A 13 50.44 11.74 47.09
C LEU A 13 49.08 12.21 46.54
N CYS A 14 49.14 12.97 45.44
CA CYS A 14 47.93 13.22 44.66
C CYS A 14 47.66 11.97 43.79
N VAL A 15 46.92 11.03 44.36
CA VAL A 15 46.24 10.00 43.61
C VAL A 15 45.20 10.68 42.76
N ALA A 16 45.56 11.00 41.53
CA ALA A 16 44.59 11.38 40.53
C ALA A 16 43.79 10.12 40.18
N ALA A 17 42.63 9.99 40.87
CA ALA A 17 41.62 9.02 40.46
C ALA A 17 41.09 9.43 39.09
N SER A 18 41.65 8.86 38.06
CA SER A 18 41.10 8.91 36.72
C SER A 18 39.80 8.12 36.72
N MET A 19 38.72 8.82 37.01
CA MET A 19 37.35 8.28 36.87
C MET A 19 37.05 8.19 35.38
N LEU A 20 37.36 7.04 34.79
CA LEU A 20 36.99 6.68 33.42
C LEU A 20 35.48 6.52 33.41
N ILE A 21 34.75 7.61 33.10
CA ILE A 21 33.32 7.55 32.82
C ILE A 21 33.18 6.86 31.47
N THR A 22 33.03 5.54 31.47
CA THR A 22 32.53 4.80 30.34
C THR A 22 31.07 5.19 30.14
N LEU A 23 30.81 6.14 29.24
CA LEU A 23 29.47 6.36 28.71
C LEU A 23 29.09 5.08 27.94
N LEU A 24 28.39 4.18 28.62
CA LEU A 24 27.67 3.09 28.00
C LEU A 24 26.51 3.72 27.26
N SER A 25 26.72 4.05 25.97
CA SER A 25 25.64 4.43 25.08
C SER A 25 24.72 3.22 24.93
N LEU A 26 23.67 3.17 25.79
CA LEU A 26 22.53 2.31 25.58
C LEU A 26 21.88 2.80 24.28
N ALA A 27 22.28 2.22 23.15
CA ALA A 27 21.52 2.34 21.92
C ALA A 27 20.12 1.81 22.25
N ALA A 28 19.15 2.73 22.41
CA ALA A 28 17.76 2.38 22.60
C ALA A 28 17.36 1.61 21.33
N PHE A 29 17.42 0.29 21.40
CA PHE A 29 16.86 -0.61 20.41
C PHE A 29 15.34 -0.42 20.51
N SER A 30 14.81 0.56 19.77
CA SER A 30 13.36 0.70 19.64
C SER A 30 12.85 -0.57 19.00
N PRO A 31 12.04 -1.37 19.68
CA PRO A 31 11.47 -2.56 19.04
C PRO A 31 10.68 -2.08 17.82
N ARG A 32 11.09 -2.56 16.66
CA ARG A 32 10.34 -2.34 15.43
C ARG A 32 8.94 -2.89 15.70
N SER A 33 7.95 -1.99 15.78
CA SER A 33 6.57 -2.38 16.06
C SER A 33 6.17 -3.41 15.00
N ALA A 34 6.02 -4.66 15.40
CA ALA A 34 5.49 -5.66 14.52
C ALA A 34 4.08 -5.22 14.10
N ALA A 35 3.78 -5.31 12.82
CA ALA A 35 2.43 -5.01 12.34
C ALA A 35 1.43 -5.88 13.13
N ALA A 36 0.33 -5.28 13.56
CA ALA A 36 -0.70 -6.03 14.26
C ALA A 36 -1.23 -7.17 13.36
N PRO A 37 -1.67 -8.30 13.95
CA PRO A 37 -2.21 -9.41 13.17
C PRO A 37 -3.49 -9.00 12.42
N PRO A 38 -3.83 -9.71 11.31
CA PRO A 38 -5.08 -9.53 10.61
C PRO A 38 -6.29 -9.70 11.52
N GLN A 39 -7.36 -8.97 11.27
CA GLN A 39 -8.64 -9.18 11.94
C GLN A 39 -9.50 -10.16 11.13
N PRO A 40 -10.34 -10.99 11.75
CA PRO A 40 -11.16 -11.98 11.06
C PRO A 40 -12.05 -11.38 9.96
N ASP A 41 -12.48 -10.13 10.13
CA ASP A 41 -13.42 -9.46 9.22
C ASP A 41 -12.74 -8.68 8.07
N ASP A 42 -11.41 -8.60 8.04
CA ASP A 42 -10.69 -7.79 7.06
C ASP A 42 -10.88 -8.30 5.61
N ALA A 43 -10.84 -9.60 5.40
CA ALA A 43 -11.10 -10.17 4.07
C ALA A 43 -12.55 -9.94 3.62
N ALA A 44 -13.51 -10.04 4.55
CA ALA A 44 -14.92 -9.77 4.26
C ALA A 44 -15.16 -8.28 3.94
N ALA A 45 -14.47 -7.36 4.62
CA ALA A 45 -14.53 -5.94 4.33
C ALA A 45 -13.97 -5.60 2.94
N ILE A 46 -12.87 -6.24 2.54
CA ILE A 46 -12.30 -6.07 1.19
C ILE A 46 -13.25 -6.65 0.13
N LEU A 47 -13.84 -7.82 0.38
CA LEU A 47 -14.83 -8.40 -0.53
C LEU A 47 -16.05 -7.49 -0.70
N THR A 48 -16.54 -6.89 0.39
CA THR A 48 -17.63 -5.90 0.35
C THR A 48 -17.24 -4.70 -0.51
N LEU A 49 -16.03 -4.13 -0.33
CA LEU A 49 -15.53 -3.03 -1.15
C LEU A 49 -15.54 -3.38 -2.65
N LEU A 50 -15.08 -4.58 -3.03
CA LEU A 50 -15.07 -5.02 -4.43
C LEU A 50 -16.48 -5.24 -5.00
N ASN A 51 -17.41 -5.73 -4.17
CA ASN A 51 -18.82 -5.85 -4.55
C ASN A 51 -19.47 -4.48 -4.75
N ASP A 52 -19.17 -3.51 -3.89
CA ASP A 52 -19.65 -2.14 -4.01
C ASP A 52 -19.12 -1.47 -5.27
N GLN A 53 -17.85 -1.69 -5.61
CA GLN A 53 -17.27 -1.24 -6.89
C GLN A 53 -18.00 -1.85 -8.09
N THR A 54 -18.23 -3.16 -8.08
CA THR A 54 -18.96 -3.84 -9.15
C THR A 54 -20.39 -3.29 -9.28
N ALA A 55 -21.08 -3.09 -8.15
CA ALA A 55 -22.42 -2.51 -8.13
C ALA A 55 -22.44 -1.06 -8.67
N ALA A 56 -21.45 -0.23 -8.27
CA ALA A 56 -21.30 1.14 -8.79
C ALA A 56 -21.07 1.14 -10.30
N TRP A 57 -20.16 0.33 -10.80
CA TRP A 57 -19.90 0.17 -12.22
C TRP A 57 -21.16 -0.21 -12.98
N ASN A 58 -21.85 -1.24 -12.51
CA ASN A 58 -23.04 -1.80 -13.18
C ASN A 58 -24.25 -0.86 -13.20
N ARG A 59 -24.28 0.19 -12.36
CA ARG A 59 -25.26 1.29 -12.48
C ARG A 59 -24.73 2.52 -13.23
N GLY A 60 -23.47 2.51 -13.70
CA GLY A 60 -22.88 3.61 -14.46
C GLY A 60 -22.22 4.69 -13.61
N ASP A 61 -21.96 4.41 -12.36
CA ASP A 61 -21.41 5.33 -11.38
C ASP A 61 -19.89 5.12 -11.27
N ILE A 62 -19.14 5.79 -12.16
CA ILE A 62 -17.68 5.72 -12.15
C ILE A 62 -17.10 6.33 -10.86
N GLU A 63 -17.69 7.41 -10.35
CA GLU A 63 -17.22 8.02 -9.09
C GLU A 63 -17.43 7.08 -7.92
N GLY A 64 -18.59 6.41 -7.85
CA GLY A 64 -18.87 5.36 -6.88
C GLY A 64 -17.86 4.18 -6.98
N PHE A 65 -17.49 3.77 -8.20
CA PHE A 65 -16.46 2.77 -8.41
C PHE A 65 -15.10 3.25 -7.85
N MET A 66 -14.76 4.52 -8.06
CA MET A 66 -13.52 5.11 -7.60
C MET A 66 -13.43 5.28 -6.08
N ASN A 67 -14.54 5.17 -5.34
CA ASN A 67 -14.54 5.16 -3.87
C ASN A 67 -13.79 3.96 -3.27
N GLY A 68 -13.59 2.88 -4.03
CA GLY A 68 -12.75 1.76 -3.63
C GLY A 68 -11.26 2.10 -3.60
N TYR A 69 -10.83 3.15 -4.30
CA TYR A 69 -9.43 3.57 -4.35
C TYR A 69 -9.12 4.64 -3.29
N TRP A 70 -7.88 4.64 -2.85
CA TRP A 70 -7.36 5.69 -1.97
C TRP A 70 -7.34 7.04 -2.69
N ASN A 71 -8.05 8.03 -2.17
CA ASN A 71 -8.05 9.38 -2.74
C ASN A 71 -6.73 10.10 -2.42
N SER A 72 -5.70 9.81 -3.22
CA SER A 72 -4.35 10.32 -3.04
C SER A 72 -3.63 10.47 -4.38
N ASN A 73 -2.66 11.38 -4.43
CA ASN A 73 -1.73 11.49 -5.55
C ASN A 73 -0.74 10.29 -5.62
N GLN A 74 -0.70 9.45 -4.59
CA GLN A 74 0.14 8.25 -4.52
C GLN A 74 -0.58 6.97 -4.99
N THR A 75 -1.87 7.02 -5.29
CA THR A 75 -2.59 5.88 -5.88
C THR A 75 -2.02 5.58 -7.25
N GLU A 76 -1.74 4.30 -7.52
CA GLU A 76 -1.12 3.86 -8.77
C GLU A 76 -2.05 2.92 -9.54
N PHE A 77 -2.07 3.11 -10.86
CA PHE A 77 -2.65 2.18 -11.80
C PHE A 77 -1.60 1.75 -12.82
N VAL A 78 -1.34 0.45 -12.88
CA VAL A 78 -0.35 -0.17 -13.75
C VAL A 78 -1.05 -0.98 -14.84
N SER A 79 -0.70 -0.73 -16.08
CA SER A 79 -1.23 -1.46 -17.24
C SER A 79 -0.17 -1.63 -18.32
N SER A 80 -0.52 -2.25 -19.45
CA SER A 80 0.33 -2.32 -20.63
C SER A 80 0.73 -0.95 -21.21
N GLU A 81 0.00 0.12 -20.86
CA GLU A 81 0.30 1.50 -21.27
C GLU A 81 1.29 2.19 -20.31
N GLY A 82 1.68 1.54 -19.21
CA GLY A 82 2.58 2.07 -18.20
C GLY A 82 1.90 2.32 -16.87
N VAL A 83 2.45 3.27 -16.10
CA VAL A 83 2.01 3.60 -14.74
C VAL A 83 1.36 4.98 -14.73
N SER A 84 0.09 5.03 -14.34
CA SER A 84 -0.62 6.28 -14.03
C SER A 84 -0.63 6.50 -12.52
N ARG A 85 -0.40 7.74 -12.06
CA ARG A 85 -0.38 8.11 -10.64
C ARG A 85 -1.39 9.18 -10.31
N GLY A 86 -2.02 9.02 -9.17
CA GLY A 86 -3.01 9.95 -8.63
C GLY A 86 -4.45 9.50 -8.88
N TRP A 87 -5.26 9.61 -7.84
CA TRP A 87 -6.68 9.26 -7.87
C TRP A 87 -7.45 10.06 -8.94
N GLN A 88 -7.18 11.37 -9.03
CA GLN A 88 -7.84 12.23 -10.01
C GLN A 88 -7.48 11.84 -11.45
N ALA A 89 -6.20 11.57 -11.71
CA ALA A 89 -5.74 11.13 -13.02
C ALA A 89 -6.37 9.79 -13.43
N LEU A 90 -6.55 8.88 -12.44
CA LEU A 90 -7.20 7.61 -12.66
C LEU A 90 -8.70 7.79 -12.97
N LEU A 91 -9.41 8.64 -12.23
CA LEU A 91 -10.81 8.98 -12.48
C LEU A 91 -10.99 9.53 -13.91
N GLU A 92 -10.16 10.49 -14.32
CA GLU A 92 -10.19 11.07 -15.67
C GLU A 92 -9.89 10.03 -16.76
N ARG A 93 -8.98 9.06 -16.47
CA ARG A 93 -8.73 7.92 -17.35
C ARG A 93 -10.00 7.07 -17.52
N TYR A 94 -10.71 6.76 -16.44
CA TYR A 94 -11.97 6.01 -16.50
C TYR A 94 -13.04 6.75 -17.31
N TRP A 95 -13.24 8.05 -17.10
CA TRP A 95 -14.20 8.83 -17.90
C TRP A 95 -13.86 8.85 -19.39
N ARG A 96 -12.57 8.95 -19.75
CA ARG A 96 -12.15 8.90 -21.15
C ARG A 96 -12.36 7.53 -21.79
N SER A 97 -12.07 6.46 -21.04
CA SER A 97 -12.14 5.08 -21.55
C SER A 97 -13.57 4.54 -21.58
N TYR A 98 -14.44 5.09 -20.74
CA TYR A 98 -15.82 4.63 -20.54
C TYR A 98 -16.81 5.80 -20.55
N PRO A 99 -16.97 6.48 -21.70
CA PRO A 99 -17.75 7.71 -21.80
C PRO A 99 -19.25 7.51 -21.60
N ASP A 100 -19.73 6.28 -21.71
CA ASP A 100 -21.16 5.95 -21.58
C ASP A 100 -21.38 4.52 -21.07
N ARG A 101 -22.64 4.19 -20.80
CA ARG A 101 -23.04 2.85 -20.34
C ARG A 101 -22.71 1.73 -21.32
N LYS A 102 -22.73 2.01 -22.60
CA LYS A 102 -22.41 1.04 -23.63
C LYS A 102 -20.92 0.67 -23.62
N ALA A 103 -20.06 1.67 -23.44
CA ALA A 103 -18.62 1.47 -23.29
C ALA A 103 -18.28 0.76 -21.97
N MET A 104 -19.02 1.03 -20.88
CA MET A 104 -18.82 0.37 -19.59
C MET A 104 -19.19 -1.12 -19.63
N GLY A 105 -20.32 -1.46 -20.24
CA GLY A 105 -20.86 -2.82 -20.20
C GLY A 105 -21.25 -3.27 -18.80
N HIS A 106 -21.32 -4.57 -18.58
CA HIS A 106 -21.58 -5.20 -17.28
C HIS A 106 -20.30 -5.85 -16.75
N LEU A 107 -19.88 -5.43 -15.56
CA LEU A 107 -18.67 -5.91 -14.90
C LEU A 107 -18.99 -7.09 -13.98
N THR A 108 -18.17 -8.12 -14.04
CA THR A 108 -18.08 -9.19 -13.04
C THR A 108 -16.63 -9.45 -12.69
N PHE A 109 -16.38 -9.79 -11.41
CA PHE A 109 -15.11 -10.35 -10.97
C PHE A 109 -15.25 -11.86 -10.80
N ALA A 110 -14.19 -12.59 -11.15
CA ALA A 110 -14.12 -14.04 -11.04
C ALA A 110 -12.76 -14.45 -10.47
N ASN A 111 -12.68 -15.69 -9.98
CA ASN A 111 -11.43 -16.29 -9.47
C ASN A 111 -10.71 -15.41 -8.44
N LEU A 112 -11.50 -14.76 -7.58
CA LEU A 112 -11.01 -13.77 -6.62
C LEU A 112 -10.37 -14.47 -5.42
N GLU A 113 -9.10 -14.19 -5.18
CA GLU A 113 -8.37 -14.55 -3.97
C GLU A 113 -7.98 -13.30 -3.19
N ILE A 114 -8.38 -13.22 -1.92
CA ILE A 114 -8.04 -12.12 -1.01
C ILE A 114 -7.09 -12.66 0.06
N ARG A 115 -5.95 -12.01 0.27
CA ARG A 115 -4.96 -12.35 1.28
C ARG A 115 -4.69 -11.14 2.15
N VAL A 116 -5.07 -11.24 3.41
CA VAL A 116 -4.75 -10.23 4.43
C VAL A 116 -3.41 -10.58 5.05
N GLU A 117 -2.41 -9.74 4.85
CA GLU A 117 -1.04 -10.00 5.30
C GLU A 117 -0.80 -9.50 6.72
N CYS A 118 -1.42 -8.39 7.08
CA CYS A 118 -1.39 -7.84 8.43
C CYS A 118 -2.59 -6.90 8.63
N ALA A 119 -2.73 -6.32 9.82
CA ALA A 119 -3.86 -5.44 10.15
C ALA A 119 -4.02 -4.20 9.25
N THR A 120 -3.02 -3.86 8.42
CA THR A 120 -3.02 -2.65 7.58
C THR A 120 -2.70 -2.90 6.12
N ALA A 121 -2.40 -4.14 5.72
CA ALA A 121 -2.03 -4.49 4.35
C ALA A 121 -2.67 -5.79 3.90
N ALA A 122 -3.17 -5.78 2.68
CA ALA A 122 -3.73 -6.94 2.01
C ALA A 122 -3.50 -6.82 0.49
N PHE A 123 -3.65 -7.95 -0.21
CA PHE A 123 -3.75 -7.92 -1.65
C PHE A 123 -4.85 -8.87 -2.14
N ALA A 124 -5.32 -8.63 -3.35
CA ALA A 124 -6.21 -9.54 -4.04
C ALA A 124 -5.71 -9.80 -5.46
N VAL A 125 -5.95 -11.02 -5.92
CA VAL A 125 -5.79 -11.41 -7.33
C VAL A 125 -7.14 -11.86 -7.83
N GLY A 126 -7.47 -11.52 -9.07
CA GLY A 126 -8.73 -11.93 -9.67
C GLY A 126 -8.77 -11.67 -11.17
N GLU A 127 -9.88 -12.00 -11.75
CA GLU A 127 -10.19 -11.71 -13.15
C GLU A 127 -11.34 -10.71 -13.23
N TYR A 128 -11.27 -9.82 -14.22
CA TYR A 128 -12.40 -8.97 -14.58
C TYR A 128 -12.97 -9.44 -15.92
N HIS A 129 -14.26 -9.34 -16.06
CA HIS A 129 -14.99 -9.59 -17.30
C HIS A 129 -15.96 -8.43 -17.52
N LEU A 130 -15.86 -7.80 -18.68
CA LEU A 130 -16.83 -6.80 -19.13
C LEU A 130 -17.67 -7.41 -20.25
N GLN A 131 -18.96 -7.55 -20.02
CA GLN A 131 -19.90 -7.96 -21.04
C GLN A 131 -20.47 -6.72 -21.73
N ARG A 132 -20.21 -6.58 -23.02
CA ARG A 132 -20.67 -5.49 -23.88
C ARG A 132 -21.42 -6.03 -25.09
N GLU A 133 -22.08 -5.14 -25.83
CA GLU A 133 -22.82 -5.51 -27.02
C GLU A 133 -21.95 -6.11 -28.13
N ASN A 134 -20.75 -5.57 -28.33
CA ASN A 134 -19.89 -5.89 -29.47
C ASN A 134 -18.59 -6.61 -29.10
N ASP A 135 -18.21 -6.63 -27.83
CA ASP A 135 -17.02 -7.32 -27.34
C ASP A 135 -17.14 -7.69 -25.86
N ASN A 136 -16.30 -8.61 -25.41
CA ASN A 136 -16.26 -9.05 -24.02
C ASN A 136 -14.82 -9.01 -23.51
N PRO A 137 -14.24 -7.80 -23.29
CA PRO A 137 -12.89 -7.71 -22.79
C PRO A 137 -12.80 -8.28 -21.37
N SER A 138 -11.72 -9.00 -21.14
CA SER A 138 -11.42 -9.60 -19.84
C SER A 138 -9.92 -9.58 -19.59
N GLY A 139 -9.52 -9.86 -18.38
CA GLY A 139 -8.13 -9.91 -17.99
C GLY A 139 -7.97 -10.22 -16.52
N VAL A 140 -6.74 -10.13 -16.06
CA VAL A 140 -6.36 -10.36 -14.65
C VAL A 140 -6.00 -9.05 -14.00
N PHE A 141 -6.19 -9.01 -12.69
CA PHE A 141 -5.73 -7.91 -11.87
C PHE A 141 -5.05 -8.39 -10.59
N THR A 142 -4.18 -7.55 -10.05
CA THR A 142 -3.66 -7.64 -8.70
C THR A 142 -3.88 -6.30 -8.02
N LEU A 143 -4.56 -6.29 -6.90
CA LEU A 143 -4.87 -5.11 -6.12
C LEU A 143 -4.11 -5.15 -4.80
N ASN A 144 -3.38 -4.07 -4.49
CA ASN A 144 -2.81 -3.88 -3.16
C ASN A 144 -3.70 -2.94 -2.36
N PHE A 145 -4.00 -3.34 -1.14
CA PHE A 145 -4.86 -2.60 -0.22
C PHE A 145 -4.07 -2.09 0.97
N ARG A 146 -4.49 -0.92 1.46
CA ARG A 146 -4.14 -0.43 2.79
C ARG A 146 -5.40 -0.14 3.59
N LYS A 147 -5.32 -0.37 4.90
CA LYS A 147 -6.38 -0.02 5.84
C LYS A 147 -6.10 1.36 6.43
N PHE A 148 -7.05 2.26 6.22
CA PHE A 148 -7.08 3.61 6.76
C PHE A 148 -8.15 3.72 7.85
N PRO A 149 -8.26 4.84 8.60
CA PRO A 149 -9.34 5.03 9.57
C PRO A 149 -10.75 4.86 8.97
N GLU A 150 -10.93 5.23 7.71
CA GLU A 150 -12.17 5.10 6.95
C GLU A 150 -12.35 3.72 6.28
N GLY A 151 -11.47 2.77 6.52
CA GLY A 151 -11.53 1.41 6.01
C GLY A 151 -10.47 1.06 4.95
N TRP A 152 -10.63 -0.08 4.32
CA TRP A 152 -9.73 -0.56 3.28
C TRP A 152 -9.84 0.27 2.00
N ARG A 153 -8.70 0.52 1.33
CA ARG A 153 -8.66 1.18 0.02
C ARG A 153 -7.60 0.55 -0.86
N ILE A 154 -7.86 0.50 -2.17
CA ILE A 154 -6.90 0.12 -3.19
C ILE A 154 -5.87 1.24 -3.32
N VAL A 155 -4.59 0.91 -3.15
CA VAL A 155 -3.47 1.86 -3.30
C VAL A 155 -2.68 1.62 -4.58
N VAL A 156 -2.65 0.36 -5.06
CA VAL A 156 -2.08 -0.01 -6.36
C VAL A 156 -3.04 -0.99 -7.04
N ASP A 157 -3.35 -0.71 -8.28
CA ASP A 157 -4.08 -1.59 -9.19
C ASP A 157 -3.17 -1.94 -10.37
N HIS A 158 -2.87 -3.22 -10.53
CA HIS A 158 -2.17 -3.72 -11.71
C HIS A 158 -3.12 -4.59 -12.50
N THR A 159 -3.56 -4.09 -13.65
CA THR A 159 -4.54 -4.77 -14.51
C THR A 159 -3.96 -5.02 -15.90
N THR A 160 -4.09 -6.26 -16.38
CA THR A 160 -3.66 -6.68 -17.72
C THR A 160 -4.81 -7.37 -18.43
N ALA A 161 -5.13 -6.88 -19.63
CA ALA A 161 -6.14 -7.50 -20.47
C ALA A 161 -5.61 -8.79 -21.13
N PHE A 162 -6.47 -9.79 -21.28
CA PHE A 162 -6.18 -10.94 -22.13
C PHE A 162 -6.10 -10.53 -23.61
N PRO A 163 -5.25 -11.19 -24.40
CA PRO A 163 -5.21 -10.95 -25.84
C PRO A 163 -6.60 -11.18 -26.45
N LYS A 164 -7.01 -10.30 -27.38
CA LYS A 164 -8.22 -10.58 -28.18
C LYS A 164 -8.00 -11.88 -28.97
N PRO A 165 -9.01 -12.76 -29.03
CA PRO A 165 -8.95 -13.88 -29.93
C PRO A 165 -8.65 -13.40 -31.37
N ALA A 166 -7.69 -14.04 -32.03
CA ALA A 166 -7.43 -13.75 -33.43
C ALA A 166 -8.73 -13.96 -34.22
N THR A 167 -9.20 -12.92 -34.92
CA THR A 167 -10.29 -13.08 -35.87
C THR A 167 -9.82 -14.06 -36.92
N ALA A 168 -10.55 -15.17 -37.10
CA ALA A 168 -10.27 -16.11 -38.19
C ALA A 168 -10.23 -15.34 -39.53
N PRO A 169 -9.25 -15.59 -40.40
CA PRO A 169 -9.22 -14.96 -41.69
C PRO A 169 -10.50 -15.36 -42.46
N LYS A 170 -11.15 -14.35 -43.03
CA LYS A 170 -12.33 -14.56 -43.93
C LYS A 170 -11.91 -15.25 -45.19
#